data_0dcbbdb95cd038e0ac0e382de9d51d3e
#
_entry.id   0dcbbdb95cd038e0ac0e382de9d51d3e
#
_cell.length_a   1.000
_cell.length_b   1.000
_cell.length_c   1.000
_cell.angle_alpha   90.00
_cell.angle_beta   90.00
_cell.angle_gamma   90.00
#
_symmetry.space_group_name_H-M   'P 1'
#
loop_
_entity.id
_entity.type
_entity.pdbx_description
1 polymer ?
#
loop_
_entity_poly.entity_id
_entity_poly.type
_entity_poly.pdbx_seq_one_letter_code
_entity_poly.pdbx_strand_id
1 'polypeptide(L)'
;MIRMNDTMTIRLPKKDIEIVKQISIKNKKDKSTIVKELIEQGKVYFAIKEYKDGKISIGKASEIAGLTISEMMDVLANLGIKNNIELEDYFEGYGSLKNMF
;
A
#
# COMPACT_ATOMS: atom_id res chain seq x y z
N MET A 1 -13.36 25.87 2.70
CA MET A 1 -13.23 24.73 1.82
C MET A 1 -11.94 23.95 2.06
N ILE A 2 -12.03 22.68 2.04
CA ILE A 2 -10.88 21.83 2.32
C ILE A 2 -10.07 21.64 1.07
N ARG A 3 -8.77 21.82 1.22
CA ARG A 3 -7.86 21.54 0.10
C ARG A 3 -7.67 20.04 -0.03
N MET A 4 -7.90 19.57 -1.24
CA MET A 4 -7.69 18.15 -1.50
C MET A 4 -6.26 17.84 -1.89
N ASN A 5 -5.53 18.86 -2.32
CA ASN A 5 -4.15 18.70 -2.78
C ASN A 5 -3.24 19.65 -2.07
N ASP A 6 -2.02 19.23 -1.91
CA ASP A 6 -0.98 20.06 -1.36
C ASP A 6 0.28 19.86 -2.17
N THR A 7 1.28 20.65 -1.91
CA THR A 7 2.52 20.60 -2.67
C THR A 7 3.66 20.09 -1.80
N MET A 8 4.44 19.17 -2.35
CA MET A 8 5.62 18.68 -1.68
C MET A 8 6.77 18.72 -2.68
N THR A 9 7.90 19.24 -2.25
CA THR A 9 9.08 19.31 -3.10
C THR A 9 10.10 18.30 -2.60
N ILE A 10 10.51 17.41 -3.49
CA ILE A 10 11.51 16.40 -3.16
C ILE A 10 12.54 16.35 -4.28
N ARG A 11 13.70 15.81 -3.93
CA ARG A 11 14.74 15.56 -4.91
C ARG A 11 14.80 14.07 -5.17
N LEU A 12 14.89 13.72 -6.44
CA LEU A 12 14.97 12.32 -6.83
C LEU A 12 16.27 12.07 -7.57
N PRO A 13 16.82 10.86 -7.43
CA PRO A 13 17.95 10.48 -8.25
C PRO A 13 17.61 10.60 -9.73
N LYS A 14 18.61 10.89 -10.51
CA LYS A 14 18.43 11.06 -11.95
C LYS A 14 17.81 9.82 -12.57
N LYS A 15 18.19 8.65 -12.09
CA LYS A 15 17.63 7.38 -12.57
C LYS A 15 16.13 7.32 -12.43
N ASP A 16 15.64 7.79 -11.30
CA ASP A 16 14.20 7.73 -11.03
C ASP A 16 13.45 8.67 -11.93
N ILE A 17 14.01 9.84 -12.17
CA ILE A 17 13.40 10.80 -13.09
C ILE A 17 13.34 10.22 -14.50
N GLU A 18 14.40 9.52 -14.92
CA GLU A 18 14.43 8.90 -16.23
C GLU A 18 13.35 7.81 -16.34
N ILE A 19 13.18 7.02 -15.30
CA ILE A 19 12.17 5.98 -15.32
C ILE A 19 10.77 6.59 -15.44
N VAL A 20 10.52 7.65 -14.69
CA VAL A 20 9.24 8.34 -14.79
C VAL A 20 9.01 8.84 -16.22
N LYS A 21 10.03 9.40 -16.83
CA LYS A 21 9.93 9.87 -18.22
C LYS A 21 9.60 8.72 -19.17
N GLN A 22 10.29 7.60 -19.04
CA GLN A 22 10.06 6.45 -19.90
C GLN A 22 8.64 5.94 -19.77
N ILE A 23 8.14 5.82 -18.52
CA ILE A 23 6.79 5.35 -18.30
C ILE A 23 5.78 6.35 -18.84
N SER A 24 6.06 7.63 -18.67
CA SER A 24 5.20 8.69 -19.16
C SER A 24 5.02 8.59 -20.67
N ILE A 25 6.11 8.39 -21.36
CA ILE A 25 6.08 8.27 -22.82
C ILE A 25 5.33 7.01 -23.24
N LYS A 26 5.65 5.90 -22.60
CA LYS A 26 5.05 4.62 -22.95
C LYS A 26 3.53 4.63 -22.74
N ASN A 27 3.09 5.22 -21.66
CA ASN A 27 1.67 5.21 -21.30
C ASN A 27 0.93 6.45 -21.79
N LYS A 28 1.63 7.37 -22.42
CA LYS A 28 1.04 8.60 -22.96
C LYS A 28 0.32 9.39 -21.88
N LYS A 29 0.97 9.49 -20.72
CA LYS A 29 0.48 10.27 -19.59
C LYS A 29 1.56 11.23 -19.16
N ASP A 30 1.17 12.34 -18.52
CA ASP A 30 2.20 13.29 -18.09
C ASP A 30 2.95 12.73 -16.88
N LYS A 31 4.11 13.31 -16.60
CA LYS A 31 4.98 12.83 -15.53
C LYS A 31 4.33 12.93 -14.19
N SER A 32 3.59 14.00 -13.97
CA SER A 32 2.89 14.18 -12.69
C SER A 32 1.92 13.06 -12.42
N THR A 33 1.18 12.63 -13.43
CA THR A 33 0.24 11.54 -13.31
C THR A 33 0.95 10.23 -13.00
N ILE A 34 2.08 9.99 -13.68
CA ILE A 34 2.86 8.78 -13.45
C ILE A 34 3.37 8.74 -12.01
N VAL A 35 3.88 9.85 -11.51
CA VAL A 35 4.36 9.90 -10.12
C VAL A 35 3.23 9.58 -9.16
N LYS A 36 2.06 10.14 -9.39
CA LYS A 36 0.91 9.87 -8.52
C LYS A 36 0.52 8.40 -8.56
N GLU A 37 0.54 7.80 -9.75
CA GLU A 37 0.22 6.38 -9.87
C GLU A 37 1.22 5.51 -9.14
N LEU A 38 2.50 5.85 -9.25
CA LEU A 38 3.54 5.11 -8.55
C LEU A 38 3.39 5.24 -7.04
N ILE A 39 3.00 6.42 -6.57
CA ILE A 39 2.76 6.61 -5.14
C ILE A 39 1.60 5.74 -4.67
N GLU A 40 0.52 5.68 -5.46
CA GLU A 40 -0.62 4.84 -5.10
C GLU A 40 -0.20 3.38 -4.99
N GLN A 41 0.58 2.91 -5.94
CA GLN A 41 1.08 1.55 -5.90
C GLN A 41 2.02 1.34 -4.71
N GLY A 42 2.84 2.33 -4.43
CA GLY A 42 3.77 2.27 -3.31
C GLY A 42 3.06 2.21 -1.98
N LYS A 43 1.94 2.92 -1.84
CA LYS A 43 1.16 2.88 -0.61
C LYS A 43 0.62 1.48 -0.36
N VAL A 44 0.14 0.83 -1.41
CA VAL A 44 -0.37 -0.54 -1.27
C VAL A 44 0.76 -1.47 -0.85
N TYR A 45 1.89 -1.37 -1.52
CA TYR A 45 3.03 -2.21 -1.19
C TYR A 45 3.49 -2.00 0.26
N PHE A 46 3.57 -0.75 0.68
CA PHE A 46 3.99 -0.42 2.04
C PHE A 46 3.02 -1.04 3.05
N ALA A 47 1.72 -0.89 2.80
CA ALA A 47 0.71 -1.41 3.70
C ALA A 47 0.80 -2.93 3.81
N ILE A 48 1.00 -3.60 2.67
CA ILE A 48 1.12 -5.06 2.66
C ILE A 48 2.34 -5.49 3.46
N LYS A 49 3.46 -4.83 3.27
CA LYS A 49 4.68 -5.17 3.96
C LYS A 49 4.53 -5.01 5.47
N GLU A 50 3.96 -3.89 5.89
CA GLU A 50 3.76 -3.64 7.31
C GLU A 50 2.80 -4.64 7.93
N TYR A 51 1.78 -5.02 7.18
CA TYR A 51 0.83 -6.00 7.66
C TYR A 51 1.48 -7.38 7.78
N LYS A 52 2.23 -7.78 6.77
CA LYS A 52 2.94 -9.06 6.81
C LYS A 52 3.90 -9.14 8.00
N ASP A 53 4.55 -8.04 8.29
CA ASP A 53 5.50 -7.98 9.39
C ASP A 53 4.82 -7.87 10.75
N GLY A 54 3.51 -7.86 10.77
CA GLY A 54 2.77 -7.81 12.02
C GLY A 54 2.77 -6.45 12.70
N LYS A 55 3.12 -5.40 11.96
CA LYS A 55 3.24 -4.07 12.55
C LYS A 55 1.95 -3.30 12.56
N ILE A 56 1.01 -3.62 11.69
CA ILE A 56 -0.26 -2.92 11.61
C ILE A 56 -1.36 -3.95 11.39
N SER A 57 -2.59 -3.56 11.75
CA SER A 57 -3.76 -4.39 11.52
C SER A 57 -4.18 -4.31 10.05
N ILE A 58 -5.07 -5.22 9.66
CA ILE A 58 -5.58 -5.17 8.30
C ILE A 58 -6.41 -3.90 8.08
N GLY A 59 -7.08 -3.43 9.12
CA GLY A 59 -7.84 -2.19 9.01
C GLY A 59 -6.92 -1.01 8.73
N LYS A 60 -5.79 -0.94 9.45
CA LYS A 60 -4.83 0.12 9.24
C LYS A 60 -4.18 0.00 7.87
N ALA A 61 -3.86 -1.23 7.45
CA ALA A 61 -3.28 -1.46 6.15
C ALA A 61 -4.23 -0.97 5.05
N SER A 62 -5.50 -1.29 5.19
CA SER A 62 -6.51 -0.85 4.22
C SER A 62 -6.58 0.65 4.15
N GLU A 63 -6.54 1.29 5.30
CA GLU A 63 -6.57 2.75 5.37
C GLU A 63 -5.38 3.37 4.63
N ILE A 64 -4.18 2.86 4.90
CA ILE A 64 -2.97 3.36 4.25
C ILE A 64 -3.05 3.16 2.75
N ALA A 65 -3.53 2.01 2.31
CA ALA A 65 -3.60 1.69 0.90
C ALA A 65 -4.74 2.40 0.18
N GLY A 66 -5.67 2.98 0.93
CA GLY A 66 -6.84 3.61 0.32
C GLY A 66 -7.85 2.59 -0.20
N LEU A 67 -7.89 1.43 0.44
CA LEU A 67 -8.78 0.33 0.02
C LEU A 67 -9.75 0.00 1.14
N THR A 68 -10.84 -0.67 0.78
CA THR A 68 -11.67 -1.28 1.80
C THR A 68 -10.97 -2.52 2.33
N ILE A 69 -11.42 -3.01 3.48
CA ILE A 69 -10.85 -4.23 4.04
C ILE A 69 -11.04 -5.39 3.08
N SER A 70 -12.20 -5.46 2.45
CA SER A 70 -12.49 -6.52 1.49
C SER A 70 -11.53 -6.46 0.30
N GLU A 71 -11.29 -5.25 -0.21
CA GLU A 71 -10.35 -5.09 -1.31
C GLU A 71 -8.93 -5.46 -0.91
N MET A 72 -8.55 -5.10 0.33
CA MET A 72 -7.21 -5.46 0.82
C MET A 72 -7.08 -6.97 0.94
N MET A 73 -8.13 -7.64 1.40
CA MET A 73 -8.11 -9.10 1.48
C MET A 73 -7.92 -9.73 0.12
N ASP A 74 -8.58 -9.17 -0.90
CA ASP A 74 -8.44 -9.68 -2.25
C ASP A 74 -7.01 -9.50 -2.75
N VAL A 75 -6.42 -8.35 -2.48
CA VAL A 75 -5.03 -8.09 -2.88
C VAL A 75 -4.10 -9.09 -2.22
N LEU A 76 -4.28 -9.31 -0.93
CA LEU A 76 -3.43 -10.25 -0.19
C LEU A 76 -3.59 -11.66 -0.75
N ALA A 77 -4.81 -12.06 -1.03
CA ALA A 77 -5.07 -13.39 -1.57
C ALA A 77 -4.41 -13.55 -2.94
N ASN A 78 -4.52 -12.54 -3.78
CA ASN A 78 -3.93 -12.58 -5.11
C ASN A 78 -2.39 -12.69 -5.06
N LEU A 79 -1.81 -12.18 -3.99
CA LEU A 79 -0.36 -12.25 -3.81
C LEU A 79 0.07 -13.49 -3.06
N GLY A 80 -0.88 -14.36 -2.70
CA GLY A 80 -0.56 -15.57 -1.96
C GLY A 80 -0.20 -15.32 -0.51
N ILE A 81 -0.60 -14.19 0.03
CA ILE A 81 -0.33 -13.84 1.40
C ILE A 81 -1.52 -14.22 2.27
N LYS A 82 -1.25 -14.98 3.30
CA LYS A 82 -2.32 -15.41 4.19
C LYS A 82 -2.91 -14.24 4.94
N ASN A 83 -4.22 -14.28 5.08
CA ASN A 83 -4.94 -13.28 5.82
C ASN A 83 -4.72 -13.54 7.32
N ASN A 84 -4.08 -12.60 7.98
CA ASN A 84 -3.79 -12.76 9.40
C ASN A 84 -5.04 -12.78 10.27
N ILE A 85 -6.15 -12.30 9.73
CA ILE A 85 -7.40 -12.37 10.49
C ILE A 85 -7.79 -13.81 10.74
N GLU A 86 -7.58 -14.68 9.76
CA GLU A 86 -7.84 -16.09 9.96
C GLU A 86 -6.95 -16.68 11.05
N LEU A 87 -5.69 -16.29 11.02
CA LEU A 87 -4.76 -16.75 12.05
C LEU A 87 -5.17 -16.21 13.40
N GLU A 88 -5.59 -14.98 13.42
CA GLU A 88 -6.04 -14.35 14.66
C GLU A 88 -7.22 -15.09 15.25
N ASP A 89 -8.19 -15.42 14.39
CA ASP A 89 -9.35 -16.19 14.84
C ASP A 89 -8.92 -17.56 15.38
N TYR A 90 -7.99 -18.18 14.69
CA TYR A 90 -7.45 -19.46 15.10
C TYR A 90 -6.84 -19.40 16.48
N PHE A 91 -6.00 -18.39 16.69
CA PHE A 91 -5.23 -18.28 17.91
C PHE A 91 -5.88 -17.41 18.97
N GLU A 92 -7.04 -16.89 18.66
CA GLU A 92 -7.76 -16.06 19.61
C GLU A 92 -8.00 -16.81 20.88
N GLY A 93 -8.36 -18.08 20.75
CA GLY A 93 -8.58 -18.93 21.90
C GLY A 93 -7.34 -19.13 22.73
N TYR A 94 -6.19 -18.90 22.18
CA TYR A 94 -4.93 -19.04 22.91
C TYR A 94 -4.46 -17.73 23.48
N GLY A 95 -5.05 -16.64 23.02
CA GLY A 95 -4.76 -15.34 23.58
C GLY A 95 -3.40 -14.79 23.21
N SER A 96 -2.69 -15.42 22.32
CA SER A 96 -1.34 -15.00 22.02
C SER A 96 -1.22 -14.21 20.73
N LEU A 97 -2.07 -14.50 19.79
CA LEU A 97 -1.90 -13.95 18.46
C LEU A 97 -2.17 -12.46 18.40
N LYS A 98 -3.01 -11.97 19.29
CA LYS A 98 -3.30 -10.55 19.29
C LYS A 98 -2.07 -9.69 19.42
N ASN A 99 -1.00 -10.24 19.91
CA ASN A 99 0.24 -9.50 20.03
C ASN A 99 0.96 -9.36 18.72
N MET A 100 0.48 -9.99 17.67
CA MET A 100 1.10 -9.91 16.36
C MET A 100 0.61 -8.73 15.56
N PHE A 101 -0.36 -8.02 16.08
CA PHE A 101 -0.95 -6.89 15.35
C PHE A 101 -0.89 -5.62 16.16
#